data_768e4ed623023b4e11f0a046f12dfb60
#
_entry.id   768e4ed623023b4e11f0a046f12dfb60
#
_cell.length_a   1.000
_cell.length_b   1.000
_cell.length_c   1.000
_cell.angle_alpha   90.00
_cell.angle_beta   90.00
_cell.angle_gamma   90.00
#
_symmetry.space_group_name_H-M   'P 1'
#
loop_
_entity.id
_entity.type
_entity.pdbx_description
1 polymer ?
#
loop_
_entity_poly.entity_id
_entity_poly.type
_entity_poly.pdbx_seq_one_letter_code
_entity_poly.pdbx_strand_id
1 'polypeptide(L)'
;MKRTLLKMVTLTLLVGLPALVGATDTNSPSTSTNAMVKPYPLDYCLVSGDKIGGEMGKPIVTVYHGQEIKFCCKDCPPDFKKNPEKYMKMLDEAEKKNAAKKN
;
A
#
# COMPACT_ATOMS: atom_id res chain seq x y z
N MET A 1 -34.01 20.22 -62.82
CA MET A 1 -32.71 20.33 -63.49
C MET A 1 -31.58 20.31 -62.48
N LYS A 2 -30.75 19.32 -62.73
CA LYS A 2 -29.33 19.28 -62.35
C LYS A 2 -29.04 19.12 -60.88
N ARG A 3 -28.68 17.92 -60.56
CA ARG A 3 -27.27 17.41 -60.54
C ARG A 3 -26.59 17.96 -59.32
N THR A 4 -26.09 17.19 -58.61
CA THR A 4 -25.16 16.09 -58.54
C THR A 4 -24.44 16.16 -57.26
N LEU A 5 -24.12 15.19 -56.80
CA LEU A 5 -22.97 14.39 -56.46
C LEU A 5 -22.92 14.25 -54.96
N LEU A 6 -23.26 13.11 -54.48
CA LEU A 6 -22.41 11.90 -54.48
C LEU A 6 -20.93 12.24 -54.30
N LYS A 7 -20.56 12.35 -53.10
CA LYS A 7 -19.21 11.98 -52.65
C LYS A 7 -19.39 11.41 -51.26
N MET A 8 -19.58 10.17 -51.19
CA MET A 8 -18.53 9.25 -50.76
C MET A 8 -17.55 9.94 -49.82
N VAL A 9 -17.92 9.95 -48.59
CA VAL A 9 -16.97 10.11 -47.55
C VAL A 9 -16.72 8.72 -46.98
N THR A 10 -15.65 8.20 -47.38
CA THR A 10 -15.05 7.01 -46.88
C THR A 10 -15.12 6.99 -45.38
N LEU A 11 -15.89 6.03 -44.93
CA LEU A 11 -16.00 5.60 -43.58
C LEU A 11 -14.66 5.00 -43.19
N THR A 12 -13.79 5.79 -42.60
CA THR A 12 -12.63 5.29 -41.95
C THR A 12 -13.05 4.78 -40.58
N LEU A 13 -13.31 3.51 -40.57
CA LEU A 13 -13.59 2.75 -39.36
C LEU A 13 -12.29 2.67 -38.58
N LEU A 14 -12.03 3.61 -37.73
CA LEU A 14 -11.04 3.50 -36.68
C LEU A 14 -11.67 2.70 -35.54
N VAL A 15 -11.47 1.42 -35.63
CA VAL A 15 -11.70 0.52 -34.53
C VAL A 15 -10.67 0.85 -33.45
N GLY A 16 -11.01 1.77 -32.59
CA GLY A 16 -10.31 1.96 -31.34
C GLY A 16 -10.64 0.79 -30.44
N LEU A 17 -9.73 -0.14 -30.28
CA LEU A 17 -9.79 -1.11 -29.20
C LEU A 17 -9.78 -0.34 -27.88
N PRO A 18 -10.77 -0.51 -27.02
CA PRO A 18 -10.58 -0.19 -25.63
C PRO A 18 -9.62 -1.23 -25.06
N ALA A 19 -8.42 -0.82 -24.75
CA ALA A 19 -7.57 -1.59 -23.89
C ALA A 19 -8.33 -1.77 -22.58
N LEU A 20 -8.81 -2.98 -22.33
CA LEU A 20 -9.17 -3.39 -21.00
C LEU A 20 -7.89 -3.35 -20.17
N VAL A 21 -7.66 -2.24 -19.54
CA VAL A 21 -6.77 -2.20 -18.40
C VAL A 21 -7.51 -2.94 -17.30
N GLY A 22 -7.26 -4.22 -17.23
CA GLY A 22 -7.63 -4.97 -16.04
C GLY A 22 -6.93 -4.33 -14.88
N ALA A 23 -7.71 -3.71 -14.01
CA ALA A 23 -7.24 -3.34 -12.69
C ALA A 23 -6.97 -4.65 -11.95
N THR A 24 -5.77 -5.15 -12.11
CA THR A 24 -5.27 -6.14 -11.19
C THR A 24 -4.96 -5.38 -9.90
N ASP A 25 -5.83 -5.55 -8.93
CA ASP A 25 -5.51 -5.28 -7.55
C ASP A 25 -4.34 -6.20 -7.17
N THR A 26 -3.19 -5.79 -7.60
CA THR A 26 -1.98 -6.34 -7.08
C THR A 26 -1.77 -5.65 -5.75
N ASN A 27 -2.32 -6.26 -4.71
CA ASN A 27 -1.88 -6.00 -3.35
C ASN A 27 -0.45 -6.53 -3.23
N SER A 28 0.43 -5.93 -4.01
CA SER A 28 1.86 -6.15 -3.93
C SER A 28 2.34 -5.36 -2.73
N PRO A 29 3.07 -5.97 -1.82
CA PRO A 29 3.80 -5.22 -0.82
C PRO A 29 4.78 -4.32 -1.58
N SER A 30 4.39 -3.07 -1.76
CA SER A 30 5.25 -2.06 -2.34
C SER A 30 6.46 -1.95 -1.44
N THR A 31 7.55 -2.53 -1.88
CA THR A 31 8.88 -2.12 -1.45
C THR A 31 9.06 -0.71 -2.00
N SER A 32 8.39 0.23 -1.38
CA SER A 32 8.60 1.62 -1.68
C SER A 32 9.91 2.03 -1.03
N THR A 33 10.95 1.97 -1.81
CA THR A 33 12.21 2.67 -1.54
C THR A 33 11.94 4.17 -1.64
N ASN A 34 11.27 4.70 -0.64
CA ASN A 34 11.15 6.14 -0.53
C ASN A 34 12.02 6.61 0.63
N ALA A 35 13.05 7.41 0.32
CA ALA A 35 14.05 7.92 1.24
C ALA A 35 13.50 8.77 2.40
N MET A 36 12.18 8.93 2.50
CA MET A 36 11.48 9.71 3.50
C MET A 36 10.60 8.88 4.45
N VAL A 37 10.62 7.57 4.32
CA VAL A 37 9.84 6.68 5.20
C VAL A 37 10.67 6.38 6.45
N LYS A 38 10.10 6.70 7.60
CA LYS A 38 10.70 6.39 8.89
C LYS A 38 10.64 4.88 9.13
N PRO A 39 11.75 4.21 9.40
CA PRO A 39 11.78 2.76 9.60
C PRO A 39 10.99 2.35 10.85
N TYR A 40 10.48 1.12 10.84
CA TYR A 40 9.76 0.57 11.98
C TYR A 40 10.73 0.29 13.14
N PRO A 41 10.52 0.88 14.31
CA PRO A 41 11.50 0.85 15.39
C PRO A 41 11.41 -0.35 16.32
N LEU A 42 10.42 -1.23 16.12
CA LEU A 42 10.12 -2.34 17.00
C LEU A 42 10.46 -3.69 16.34
N ASP A 43 10.72 -4.69 17.15
CA ASP A 43 10.93 -6.07 16.73
C ASP A 43 9.70 -6.97 16.94
N TYR A 44 8.60 -6.37 17.34
CA TYR A 44 7.32 -7.05 17.55
C TYR A 44 6.17 -6.34 16.81
N CYS A 45 5.09 -7.08 16.55
CA CYS A 45 3.90 -6.54 15.91
C CYS A 45 3.15 -5.60 16.88
N LEU A 46 2.83 -4.41 16.40
CA LEU A 46 2.14 -3.40 17.20
C LEU A 46 0.70 -3.78 17.55
N VAL A 47 0.09 -4.65 16.76
CA VAL A 47 -1.31 -5.08 16.94
C VAL A 47 -1.42 -6.27 17.88
N SER A 48 -0.65 -7.33 17.63
CA SER A 48 -0.69 -8.57 18.40
C SER A 48 0.34 -8.64 19.53
N GLY A 49 1.43 -7.91 19.42
CA GLY A 49 2.55 -7.99 20.36
C GLY A 49 3.53 -9.14 20.08
N ASP A 50 3.29 -9.93 19.04
CA ASP A 50 4.14 -11.06 18.68
C ASP A 50 5.42 -10.61 17.99
N LYS A 51 6.48 -11.39 18.15
CA LYS A 51 7.77 -11.09 17.54
C LYS A 51 7.69 -11.18 16.01
N ILE A 52 8.22 -10.15 15.34
CA ILE A 52 8.28 -10.10 13.88
C ILE A 52 9.39 -11.00 13.36
N GLY A 53 9.11 -11.78 12.30
CA GLY A 53 10.07 -12.69 11.69
C GLY A 53 10.33 -13.97 12.50
N GLY A 54 9.47 -14.28 13.48
CA GLY A 54 9.47 -15.53 14.20
C GLY A 54 8.75 -16.65 13.44
N GLU A 55 8.06 -17.51 14.17
CA GLU A 55 7.34 -18.67 13.62
C GLU A 55 6.18 -18.28 12.68
N MET A 56 5.71 -17.04 12.74
CA MET A 56 4.62 -16.52 11.91
C MET A 56 5.04 -16.20 10.46
N GLY A 57 6.30 -16.40 10.10
CA GLY A 57 6.82 -16.20 8.76
C GLY A 57 7.26 -14.77 8.46
N LYS A 58 7.20 -14.40 7.16
CA LYS A 58 7.65 -13.08 6.72
C LYS A 58 6.70 -11.98 7.20
N PRO A 59 7.22 -10.86 7.72
CA PRO A 59 6.39 -9.74 8.12
C PRO A 59 5.71 -9.08 6.92
N ILE A 60 4.51 -8.57 7.16
CA ILE A 60 3.81 -7.71 6.21
C ILE A 60 4.20 -6.27 6.53
N VAL A 61 4.73 -5.59 5.53
CA VAL A 61 5.18 -4.20 5.66
C VAL A 61 4.18 -3.28 4.98
N THR A 62 3.79 -2.22 5.66
CA THR A 62 2.97 -1.15 5.11
C THR A 62 3.53 0.21 5.52
N VAL A 63 3.08 1.27 4.86
CA VAL A 63 3.44 2.63 5.21
C VAL A 63 2.17 3.40 5.55
N TYR A 64 2.18 4.07 6.69
CA TYR A 64 1.10 4.91 7.15
C TYR A 64 1.66 6.28 7.57
N HIS A 65 1.21 7.35 6.91
CA HIS A 65 1.68 8.71 7.15
C HIS A 65 3.20 8.89 7.19
N GLY A 66 3.91 8.21 6.26
CA GLY A 66 5.38 8.27 6.20
C GLY A 66 6.11 7.40 7.23
N GLN A 67 5.38 6.62 8.00
CA GLN A 67 5.91 5.67 8.97
C GLN A 67 5.77 4.24 8.46
N GLU A 68 6.85 3.49 8.44
CA GLU A 68 6.82 2.05 8.17
C GLU A 68 6.18 1.31 9.35
N ILE A 69 5.25 0.42 9.06
CA ILE A 69 4.60 -0.45 10.04
C ILE A 69 4.81 -1.90 9.62
N LYS A 70 5.21 -2.75 10.54
CA LYS A 70 5.39 -4.19 10.30
C LYS A 70 4.39 -5.01 11.11
N PHE A 71 3.75 -5.94 10.45
CA PHE A 71 2.81 -6.87 11.07
C PHE A 71 3.35 -8.30 11.01
N CYS A 72 3.10 -9.09 12.03
CA CYS A 72 3.53 -10.49 12.10
C CYS A 72 2.70 -11.41 11.18
N CYS A 73 1.44 -11.06 10.89
CA CYS A 73 0.52 -11.87 10.12
C CYS A 73 -0.47 -11.03 9.30
N LYS A 74 -1.20 -11.69 8.41
CA LYS A 74 -2.18 -11.06 7.50
C LYS A 74 -3.45 -10.53 8.21
N ASP A 75 -3.69 -10.95 9.42
CA ASP A 75 -4.89 -10.56 10.18
C ASP A 75 -4.71 -9.24 10.93
N CYS A 76 -3.47 -8.84 11.18
CA CYS A 76 -3.14 -7.59 11.88
C CYS A 76 -3.43 -6.31 11.08
N PRO A 77 -3.18 -6.22 9.76
CA PRO A 77 -3.48 -5.02 8.99
C PRO A 77 -4.94 -4.58 9.02
N PRO A 78 -5.96 -5.47 8.95
CA PRO A 78 -7.35 -5.07 9.10
C PRO A 78 -7.65 -4.46 10.47
N ASP A 79 -7.08 -4.99 11.53
CA ASP A 79 -7.28 -4.47 12.89
C ASP A 79 -6.59 -3.11 13.09
N PHE A 80 -5.41 -2.94 12.53
CA PHE A 80 -4.75 -1.64 12.48
C PHE A 80 -5.62 -0.58 11.79
N LYS A 81 -6.22 -0.92 10.65
CA LYS A 81 -7.09 0.00 9.90
C LYS A 81 -8.34 0.45 10.65
N LYS A 82 -8.81 -0.33 11.61
CA LYS A 82 -9.97 0.05 12.44
C LYS A 82 -9.66 1.25 13.35
N ASN A 83 -8.46 1.30 13.91
CA ASN A 83 -8.04 2.35 14.84
C ASN A 83 -6.55 2.73 14.66
N PRO A 84 -6.14 3.26 13.52
CA PRO A 84 -4.74 3.53 13.23
C PRO A 84 -4.10 4.51 14.22
N GLU A 85 -4.85 5.52 14.63
CA GLU A 85 -4.37 6.54 15.57
C GLU A 85 -3.95 5.96 16.93
N LYS A 86 -4.68 4.98 17.41
CA LYS A 86 -4.34 4.27 18.64
C LYS A 86 -2.98 3.59 18.53
N TYR A 87 -2.77 2.88 17.43
CA TYR A 87 -1.52 2.15 17.20
C TYR A 87 -0.34 3.08 16.93
N MET A 88 -0.59 4.20 16.26
CA MET A 88 0.45 5.22 16.07
C MET A 88 0.92 5.84 17.40
N LYS A 89 0.01 6.12 18.31
CA LYS A 89 0.38 6.58 19.68
C LYS A 89 1.20 5.53 20.44
N MET A 90 0.81 4.26 20.34
CA MET A 90 1.58 3.17 20.95
C MET A 90 2.99 3.06 20.35
N LEU A 91 3.12 3.28 19.05
CA LEU A 91 4.41 3.29 18.37
C LEU A 91 5.30 4.42 18.87
N ASP A 92 4.77 5.64 18.96
CA ASP A 92 5.48 6.81 19.48
C ASP A 92 5.97 6.61 20.92
N GLU A 93 5.12 6.04 21.77
CA GLU A 93 5.49 5.73 23.15
C GLU A 93 6.57 4.66 23.25
N ALA A 94 6.48 3.61 22.41
CA ALA A 94 7.48 2.56 22.35
C ALA A 94 8.82 3.09 21.83
N GLU A 95 8.79 3.98 20.85
CA GLU A 95 9.98 4.66 20.34
C GLU A 95 10.69 5.48 21.41
N LYS A 96 9.93 6.27 22.16
CA LYS A 96 10.46 7.06 23.28
C LYS A 96 11.10 6.19 24.36
N LYS A 97 10.47 5.06 24.69
CA LYS A 97 11.03 4.08 25.63
C LYS A 97 12.31 3.44 25.13
N ASN A 98 12.37 3.11 23.84
CA ASN A 98 13.57 2.52 23.24
C ASN A 98 14.70 3.55 23.13
N ALA A 99 14.42 4.80 22.82
CA ALA A 99 15.39 5.87 22.82
C ALA A 99 15.97 6.11 24.21
N ALA A 100 15.15 6.06 25.27
CA ALA A 100 15.59 6.21 26.66
C ALA A 100 16.47 5.04 27.14
N LYS A 101 16.33 3.84 26.58
CA LYS A 101 17.17 2.68 26.92
C LYS A 101 18.54 2.69 26.25
N LYS A 102 18.73 3.47 25.18
CA LYS A 102 20.00 3.55 24.46
C LYS A 102 20.98 4.58 25.03
N ASN A 103 20.55 5.32 26.01
CA ASN A 103 21.42 6.30 26.72
C ASN A 103 21.98 5.68 28.01
#